data_dbc8053191bb47d834e79f21464ba0da
#
_entry.id   dbc8053191bb47d834e79f21464ba0da
#
_cell.length_a   1.000
_cell.length_b   1.000
_cell.length_c   1.000
_cell.angle_alpha   90.00
_cell.angle_beta   90.00
_cell.angle_gamma   90.00
#
_symmetry.space_group_name_H-M   'P 1'
#
loop_
_entity.id
_entity.type
_entity.pdbx_description
1 polymer ?
#
loop_
_entity_poly.entity_id
_entity_poly.type
_entity_poly.pdbx_seq_one_letter_code
_entity_poly.pdbx_strand_id
1 'polypeptide(L)'
;MIYLDNAATTRTAEEVVEAMLPYFTSAYGNPSAVYSLGSAAKSAVNRAKRTIAAALGAKWEDIYFTAGGTESDNWALKATAEAYSEKGRHIITTRIEHHAILHTCEYLEKRGFDITYLEVDRDGLVSPEALEAAIHPDTILVSIMFANNEIGTVEPVAALGAVAKRHGVLFHTDAVQAFGQLPINVDEMNIDMLSASGHKINGPKGIGFLYIRSGLKLQSFVHGGAQERNRRAGPENVPGIVGLEAAVKRAVRILDEKTARKLFLRDYLIRRIEEEIPYCSLNGHRTSRLPGNVNFSFRFIEGESVLIMLDMKGICASSGSACTSGSVDPSHVLLAIGRNQEEAHGSLRLTLSEENTQEELDFVVEQLKQIVQKLRDMSQLYEAFTRKNGGK
;
A
#
# COMPACT_ATOMS: atom_id res chain seq x y z
N MET A 1 -15.18 -4.44 -19.56
CA MET A 1 -15.03 -4.37 -18.08
C MET A 1 -13.99 -3.30 -17.79
N ILE A 2 -14.36 -2.30 -16.98
CA ILE A 2 -13.47 -1.20 -16.59
C ILE A 2 -12.97 -1.50 -15.19
N TYR A 3 -11.66 -1.70 -15.03
CA TYR A 3 -11.06 -2.07 -13.75
C TYR A 3 -10.41 -0.84 -13.09
N LEU A 4 -11.00 -0.41 -11.97
CA LEU A 4 -10.58 0.75 -11.18
C LEU A 4 -10.29 0.38 -9.71
N ASP A 5 -9.77 -0.84 -9.48
CA ASP A 5 -9.42 -1.31 -8.14
C ASP A 5 -7.96 -1.79 -8.04
N ASN A 6 -7.05 -1.06 -8.69
CA ASN A 6 -5.62 -1.40 -8.73
C ASN A 6 -4.92 -1.29 -7.36
N ALA A 7 -5.50 -0.56 -6.39
CA ALA A 7 -4.99 -0.55 -5.02
C ALA A 7 -5.28 -1.84 -4.25
N ALA A 8 -6.33 -2.60 -4.61
CA ALA A 8 -6.58 -3.91 -4.03
C ALA A 8 -5.65 -4.97 -4.61
N THR A 9 -5.55 -5.05 -5.93
CA THR A 9 -4.59 -5.91 -6.66
C THR A 9 -4.50 -5.45 -8.11
N THR A 10 -3.38 -5.71 -8.77
CA THR A 10 -3.22 -5.45 -10.21
C THR A 10 -3.25 -6.75 -11.01
N ARG A 11 -3.61 -6.66 -12.30
CA ARG A 11 -3.42 -7.75 -13.27
C ARG A 11 -1.93 -8.00 -13.44
N THR A 12 -1.51 -9.26 -13.39
CA THR A 12 -0.13 -9.64 -13.72
C THR A 12 0.13 -9.34 -15.20
N ALA A 13 1.21 -8.62 -15.51
CA ALA A 13 1.55 -8.27 -16.88
C ALA A 13 1.97 -9.51 -17.67
N GLU A 14 1.71 -9.53 -18.99
CA GLU A 14 2.02 -10.68 -19.85
C GLU A 14 3.52 -11.00 -19.86
N GLU A 15 4.38 -9.99 -20.01
CA GLU A 15 5.85 -10.15 -19.92
C GLU A 15 6.31 -10.76 -18.58
N VAL A 16 5.57 -10.54 -17.50
CA VAL A 16 5.83 -11.13 -16.19
C VAL A 16 5.44 -12.61 -16.18
N VAL A 17 4.27 -12.96 -16.71
CA VAL A 17 3.82 -14.36 -16.83
C VAL A 17 4.79 -15.16 -17.68
N GLU A 18 5.18 -14.64 -18.85
CA GLU A 18 6.14 -15.27 -19.75
C GLU A 18 7.49 -15.53 -19.06
N ALA A 19 7.99 -14.56 -18.27
CA ALA A 19 9.24 -14.72 -17.53
C ALA A 19 9.15 -15.84 -16.47
N MET A 20 7.97 -16.07 -15.88
CA MET A 20 7.75 -17.09 -14.85
C MET A 20 7.66 -18.52 -15.42
N LEU A 21 7.06 -18.70 -16.60
CA LEU A 21 6.71 -20.00 -17.15
C LEU A 21 7.85 -21.04 -17.16
N PRO A 22 9.10 -20.73 -17.56
CA PRO A 22 10.19 -21.70 -17.57
C PRO A 22 10.49 -22.27 -16.17
N TYR A 23 10.26 -21.51 -15.12
CA TYR A 23 10.60 -21.91 -13.76
C TYR A 23 9.59 -22.89 -13.13
N PHE A 24 8.46 -23.14 -13.77
CA PHE A 24 7.53 -24.19 -13.40
C PHE A 24 7.86 -25.55 -14.00
N THR A 25 8.59 -25.60 -15.14
CA THR A 25 8.75 -26.82 -15.93
C THR A 25 10.21 -27.18 -16.27
N SER A 26 10.97 -26.29 -16.89
CA SER A 26 12.32 -26.58 -17.39
C SER A 26 13.43 -26.06 -16.47
N ALA A 27 13.21 -24.97 -15.75
CA ALA A 27 14.19 -24.32 -14.84
C ALA A 27 13.80 -24.47 -13.36
N TYR A 28 13.23 -25.61 -12.98
CA TYR A 28 12.62 -25.88 -11.65
C TYR A 28 13.64 -26.19 -10.52
N GLY A 29 14.93 -25.95 -10.74
CA GLY A 29 15.98 -26.29 -9.80
C GLY A 29 15.83 -25.62 -8.43
N ASN A 30 16.21 -26.36 -7.36
CA ASN A 30 16.33 -25.77 -6.03
C ASN A 30 17.60 -24.91 -5.95
N PRO A 31 17.50 -23.60 -5.61
CA PRO A 31 18.65 -22.71 -5.52
C PRO A 31 19.75 -23.13 -4.53
N SER A 32 19.44 -24.04 -3.60
CA SER A 32 20.42 -24.56 -2.65
C SER A 32 21.21 -25.77 -3.18
N ALA A 33 20.84 -26.31 -4.34
CA ALA A 33 21.50 -27.47 -4.94
C ALA A 33 22.78 -27.09 -5.71
N VAL A 34 23.79 -27.97 -5.67
CA VAL A 34 25.12 -27.71 -6.25
C VAL A 34 25.20 -27.99 -7.75
N TYR A 35 24.25 -28.75 -8.32
CA TYR A 35 24.22 -29.06 -9.75
C TYR A 35 23.72 -27.87 -10.59
N SER A 36 23.96 -27.93 -11.90
CA SER A 36 23.73 -26.81 -12.84
C SER A 36 22.32 -26.23 -12.78
N LEU A 37 21.28 -27.08 -12.65
CA LEU A 37 19.89 -26.62 -12.55
C LEU A 37 19.66 -25.78 -11.29
N GLY A 38 20.24 -26.16 -10.15
CA GLY A 38 20.18 -25.38 -8.91
C GLY A 38 20.98 -24.07 -9.01
N SER A 39 22.17 -24.12 -9.61
CA SER A 39 23.01 -22.94 -9.85
C SER A 39 22.31 -21.91 -10.75
N ALA A 40 21.58 -22.36 -11.78
CA ALA A 40 20.76 -21.49 -12.63
C ALA A 40 19.64 -20.79 -11.85
N ALA A 41 18.92 -21.54 -11.00
CA ALA A 41 17.89 -20.98 -10.13
C ALA A 41 18.48 -19.97 -9.13
N LYS A 42 19.62 -20.27 -8.51
CA LYS A 42 20.36 -19.33 -7.60
C LYS A 42 20.75 -18.05 -8.32
N SER A 43 21.22 -18.17 -9.56
CA SER A 43 21.58 -17.00 -10.37
C SER A 43 20.36 -16.13 -10.66
N ALA A 44 19.18 -16.71 -10.91
CA ALA A 44 17.94 -15.97 -11.10
C ALA A 44 17.51 -15.23 -9.80
N VAL A 45 17.56 -15.90 -8.65
CA VAL A 45 17.28 -15.28 -7.34
C VAL A 45 18.21 -14.09 -7.07
N ASN A 46 19.52 -14.25 -7.28
CA ASN A 46 20.50 -13.18 -7.07
C ASN A 46 20.31 -12.01 -8.05
N ARG A 47 19.96 -12.28 -9.30
CA ARG A 47 19.64 -11.25 -10.30
C ARG A 47 18.42 -10.44 -9.88
N ALA A 48 17.35 -11.10 -9.39
CA ALA A 48 16.17 -10.44 -8.89
C ALA A 48 16.49 -9.49 -7.72
N LYS A 49 17.31 -9.94 -6.75
CA LYS A 49 17.77 -9.08 -5.65
C LYS A 49 18.52 -7.83 -6.14
N ARG A 50 19.41 -7.98 -7.13
CA ARG A 50 20.13 -6.84 -7.72
C ARG A 50 19.18 -5.85 -8.41
N THR A 51 18.20 -6.36 -9.13
CA THR A 51 17.18 -5.52 -9.80
C THR A 51 16.37 -4.70 -8.79
N ILE A 52 15.89 -5.34 -7.72
CA ILE A 52 15.13 -4.67 -6.66
C ILE A 52 16.00 -3.65 -5.92
N ALA A 53 17.21 -4.04 -5.56
CA ALA A 53 18.15 -3.16 -4.86
C ALA A 53 18.49 -1.92 -5.69
N ALA A 54 18.73 -2.07 -6.99
CA ALA A 54 18.96 -0.95 -7.89
C ALA A 54 17.77 0.03 -7.94
N ALA A 55 16.53 -0.47 -7.89
CA ALA A 55 15.32 0.36 -7.85
C ALA A 55 15.14 1.14 -6.54
N LEU A 56 15.85 0.76 -5.48
CA LEU A 56 15.80 1.39 -4.15
C LEU A 56 17.05 2.21 -3.79
N GLY A 57 18.10 2.18 -4.60
CA GLY A 57 19.43 2.70 -4.22
C GLY A 57 20.10 1.88 -3.10
N ALA A 58 19.75 0.58 -2.99
CA ALA A 58 20.19 -0.31 -1.91
C ALA A 58 21.27 -1.30 -2.36
N LYS A 59 21.82 -2.07 -1.40
CA LYS A 59 22.66 -3.23 -1.68
C LYS A 59 21.79 -4.46 -1.89
N TRP A 60 22.17 -5.35 -2.80
CA TRP A 60 21.38 -6.56 -3.10
C TRP A 60 21.33 -7.54 -1.90
N GLU A 61 22.31 -7.49 -1.02
CA GLU A 61 22.36 -8.23 0.23
C GLU A 61 21.28 -7.78 1.23
N ASP A 62 20.75 -6.60 1.08
CA ASP A 62 19.74 -6.02 1.98
C ASP A 62 18.30 -6.42 1.60
N ILE A 63 18.15 -7.17 0.50
CA ILE A 63 16.84 -7.65 0.02
C ILE A 63 16.56 -9.08 0.51
N TYR A 64 15.38 -9.29 1.08
CA TYR A 64 14.87 -10.57 1.58
C TYR A 64 13.48 -10.84 1.00
N PHE A 65 13.30 -11.97 0.32
CA PHE A 65 12.00 -12.32 -0.25
C PHE A 65 11.04 -12.83 0.82
N THR A 66 9.77 -12.42 0.69
CA THR A 66 8.65 -12.77 1.56
C THR A 66 7.46 -13.20 0.71
N ALA A 67 6.37 -13.66 1.34
CA ALA A 67 5.12 -13.96 0.63
C ALA A 67 4.31 -12.71 0.22
N GLY A 68 4.72 -11.52 0.66
CA GLY A 68 4.03 -10.27 0.37
C GLY A 68 4.22 -9.21 1.46
N GLY A 69 3.52 -8.07 1.32
CA GLY A 69 3.61 -6.95 2.25
C GLY A 69 3.31 -7.34 3.70
N THR A 70 2.22 -8.07 3.92
CA THR A 70 1.82 -8.50 5.27
C THR A 70 2.91 -9.30 6.00
N GLU A 71 3.60 -10.23 5.32
CA GLU A 71 4.72 -10.95 5.93
C GLU A 71 5.88 -9.99 6.21
N SER A 72 6.18 -9.08 5.30
CA SER A 72 7.25 -8.09 5.44
C SER A 72 7.02 -7.16 6.63
N ASP A 73 5.81 -6.62 6.78
CA ASP A 73 5.41 -5.74 7.88
C ASP A 73 5.50 -6.46 9.23
N ASN A 74 4.93 -7.67 9.30
CA ASN A 74 5.01 -8.49 10.51
C ASN A 74 6.44 -8.80 10.89
N TRP A 75 7.30 -9.11 9.91
CA TRP A 75 8.71 -9.37 10.15
C TRP A 75 9.42 -8.13 10.66
N ALA A 76 9.28 -6.99 9.99
CA ALA A 76 9.89 -5.73 10.39
C ALA A 76 9.55 -5.36 11.83
N LEU A 77 8.27 -5.40 12.21
CA LEU A 77 7.85 -5.00 13.54
C LEU A 77 8.24 -6.03 14.61
N LYS A 78 7.89 -7.31 14.41
CA LYS A 78 8.08 -8.35 15.42
C LYS A 78 9.56 -8.66 15.67
N ALA A 79 10.37 -8.75 14.60
CA ALA A 79 11.78 -9.01 14.75
C ALA A 79 12.53 -7.82 15.36
N THR A 80 12.11 -6.58 15.09
CA THR A 80 12.66 -5.39 15.75
C THR A 80 12.27 -5.37 17.22
N ALA A 81 11.00 -5.60 17.55
CA ALA A 81 10.53 -5.67 18.93
C ALA A 81 11.33 -6.70 19.75
N GLU A 82 11.56 -7.89 19.19
CA GLU A 82 12.34 -8.93 19.85
C GLU A 82 13.82 -8.54 19.99
N ALA A 83 14.47 -8.10 18.91
CA ALA A 83 15.91 -7.83 18.88
C ALA A 83 16.33 -6.62 19.71
N TYR A 84 15.45 -5.65 19.91
CA TYR A 84 15.73 -4.39 20.59
C TYR A 84 14.98 -4.22 21.92
N SER A 85 14.33 -5.26 22.44
CA SER A 85 13.54 -5.23 23.68
C SER A 85 14.32 -4.82 24.93
N GLU A 86 15.66 -5.05 24.94
CA GLU A 86 16.54 -4.59 26.03
C GLU A 86 16.87 -3.09 25.94
N LYS A 87 16.81 -2.50 24.73
CA LYS A 87 17.02 -1.07 24.51
C LYS A 87 15.78 -0.25 24.86
N GLY A 88 14.59 -0.81 24.60
CA GLY A 88 13.33 -0.15 24.86
C GLY A 88 12.15 -0.97 24.36
N ARG A 89 10.94 -0.50 24.68
CA ARG A 89 9.69 -1.17 24.33
C ARG A 89 8.65 -0.25 23.70
N HIS A 90 9.04 0.95 23.30
CA HIS A 90 8.14 1.90 22.67
C HIS A 90 8.28 1.84 21.14
N ILE A 91 7.14 1.80 20.46
CA ILE A 91 7.01 1.80 18.99
C ILE A 91 6.02 2.89 18.60
N ILE A 92 6.35 3.66 17.57
CA ILE A 92 5.48 4.71 17.03
C ILE A 92 4.96 4.26 15.66
N THR A 93 3.67 4.42 15.44
CA THR A 93 3.00 4.17 14.16
C THR A 93 1.91 5.22 13.93
N THR A 94 1.04 5.03 12.92
CA THR A 94 -0.04 5.97 12.62
C THR A 94 -1.42 5.30 12.70
N ARG A 95 -2.48 6.12 12.85
CA ARG A 95 -3.85 5.60 12.84
C ARG A 95 -4.34 5.16 11.46
N ILE A 96 -3.63 5.49 10.39
CA ILE A 96 -4.05 5.23 9.01
C ILE A 96 -3.30 4.06 8.36
N GLU A 97 -2.54 3.30 9.14
CA GLU A 97 -1.77 2.16 8.65
C GLU A 97 -2.65 1.04 8.10
N HIS A 98 -2.05 0.21 7.25
CA HIS A 98 -2.66 -1.06 6.85
C HIS A 98 -2.83 -1.99 8.06
N HIS A 99 -3.86 -2.83 8.06
CA HIS A 99 -4.13 -3.77 9.16
C HIS A 99 -2.96 -4.72 9.48
N ALA A 100 -2.05 -4.99 8.54
CA ALA A 100 -0.84 -5.76 8.80
C ALA A 100 0.07 -5.07 9.84
N ILE A 101 0.09 -3.74 9.89
CA ILE A 101 0.78 -2.95 10.92
C ILE A 101 -0.06 -2.86 12.19
N LEU A 102 -1.32 -2.39 12.08
CA LEU A 102 -2.19 -2.16 13.24
C LEU A 102 -2.37 -3.41 14.09
N HIS A 103 -2.76 -4.54 13.48
CA HIS A 103 -2.94 -5.79 14.23
C HIS A 103 -1.61 -6.38 14.75
N THR A 104 -0.48 -6.07 14.09
CA THR A 104 0.83 -6.44 14.64
C THR A 104 1.18 -5.57 15.84
N CYS A 105 0.85 -4.29 15.85
CA CYS A 105 0.98 -3.42 17.02
C CYS A 105 0.12 -3.90 18.18
N GLU A 106 -1.17 -4.21 17.96
CA GLU A 106 -2.05 -4.79 18.98
C GLU A 106 -1.51 -6.11 19.56
N TYR A 107 -0.90 -6.94 18.72
CA TYR A 107 -0.22 -8.17 19.17
C TYR A 107 0.99 -7.86 20.07
N LEU A 108 1.75 -6.80 19.77
CA LEU A 108 2.91 -6.38 20.57
C LEU A 108 2.49 -5.70 21.88
N GLU A 109 1.41 -4.91 21.90
CA GLU A 109 0.82 -4.34 23.13
C GLU A 109 0.50 -5.45 24.15
N LYS A 110 -0.13 -6.53 23.69
CA LYS A 110 -0.42 -7.71 24.54
C LYS A 110 0.84 -8.41 25.06
N ARG A 111 2.03 -8.03 24.59
CA ARG A 111 3.35 -8.51 25.02
C ARG A 111 4.16 -7.46 25.78
N GLY A 112 3.51 -6.37 26.18
CA GLY A 112 4.10 -5.34 27.04
C GLY A 112 4.94 -4.33 26.27
N PHE A 113 4.71 -4.15 24.96
CA PHE A 113 5.19 -2.99 24.21
C PHE A 113 4.22 -1.83 24.36
N ASP A 114 4.74 -0.63 24.40
CA ASP A 114 3.97 0.62 24.36
C ASP A 114 3.89 1.11 22.92
N ILE A 115 2.68 1.41 22.44
CA ILE A 115 2.47 1.81 21.04
C ILE A 115 1.84 3.21 21.02
N THR A 116 2.54 4.15 20.40
CA THR A 116 1.97 5.46 20.09
C THR A 116 1.42 5.46 18.67
N TYR A 117 0.11 5.71 18.55
CA TYR A 117 -0.57 5.89 17.26
C TYR A 117 -0.70 7.39 16.98
N LEU A 118 0.16 7.92 16.09
CA LEU A 118 0.12 9.32 15.69
C LEU A 118 -1.20 9.66 15.00
N GLU A 119 -1.75 10.80 15.35
CA GLU A 119 -2.85 11.41 14.61
C GLU A 119 -2.35 11.97 13.29
N VAL A 120 -3.25 12.06 12.32
CA VAL A 120 -3.01 12.68 11.02
C VAL A 120 -3.90 13.90 10.85
N ASP A 121 -3.55 14.78 9.93
CA ASP A 121 -4.39 15.91 9.57
C ASP A 121 -5.58 15.47 8.67
N ARG A 122 -6.38 16.43 8.21
CA ARG A 122 -7.55 16.17 7.35
C ARG A 122 -7.20 15.62 5.98
N ASP A 123 -5.96 15.79 5.55
CA ASP A 123 -5.43 15.28 4.31
C ASP A 123 -4.74 13.90 4.49
N GLY A 124 -4.65 13.45 5.74
CA GLY A 124 -4.03 12.18 6.11
C GLY A 124 -2.51 12.25 6.23
N LEU A 125 -1.93 13.44 6.47
CA LEU A 125 -0.48 13.63 6.62
C LEU A 125 -0.07 13.56 8.09
N VAL A 126 1.07 12.92 8.35
CA VAL A 126 1.78 12.94 9.63
C VAL A 126 2.74 14.12 9.68
N SER A 127 2.67 14.94 10.72
CA SER A 127 3.64 16.02 10.95
C SER A 127 4.97 15.46 11.48
N PRO A 128 6.11 15.84 10.89
CA PRO A 128 7.42 15.52 11.46
C PRO A 128 7.62 16.02 12.91
N GLU A 129 7.01 17.16 13.25
CA GLU A 129 7.05 17.74 14.60
C GLU A 129 6.25 16.88 15.60
N ALA A 130 5.10 16.32 15.17
CA ALA A 130 4.34 15.39 15.99
C ALA A 130 5.11 14.09 16.24
N LEU A 131 5.80 13.55 15.20
CA LEU A 131 6.69 12.42 15.38
C LEU A 131 7.81 12.74 16.36
N GLU A 132 8.48 13.88 16.21
CA GLU A 132 9.60 14.26 17.08
C GLU A 132 9.16 14.39 18.55
N ALA A 133 7.99 14.96 18.79
CA ALA A 133 7.42 15.09 20.14
C ALA A 133 7.01 13.74 20.77
N ALA A 134 6.73 12.72 19.95
CA ALA A 134 6.34 11.40 20.41
C ALA A 134 7.52 10.46 20.69
N ILE A 135 8.74 10.82 20.29
CA ILE A 135 9.93 9.98 20.52
C ILE A 135 10.37 10.05 21.98
N HIS A 136 10.46 8.90 22.62
CA HIS A 136 10.95 8.71 23.99
C HIS A 136 12.37 8.06 23.98
N PRO A 137 13.10 8.09 25.13
CA PRO A 137 14.41 7.44 25.24
C PRO A 137 14.38 5.92 24.99
N ASP A 138 13.26 5.25 25.22
CA ASP A 138 13.02 3.82 24.99
C ASP A 138 12.31 3.52 23.67
N THR A 139 12.13 4.50 22.78
CA THR A 139 11.62 4.27 21.43
C THR A 139 12.62 3.48 20.61
N ILE A 140 12.19 2.34 20.07
CA ILE A 140 13.05 1.44 19.26
C ILE A 140 12.73 1.46 17.77
N LEU A 141 11.48 1.81 17.41
CA LEU A 141 10.99 1.76 16.04
C LEU A 141 9.95 2.85 15.78
N VAL A 142 10.06 3.48 14.63
CA VAL A 142 9.01 4.25 13.97
C VAL A 142 8.58 3.49 12.74
N SER A 143 7.30 3.18 12.59
CA SER A 143 6.72 2.50 11.43
C SER A 143 5.59 3.34 10.86
N ILE A 144 5.84 4.00 9.73
CA ILE A 144 4.88 4.88 9.06
C ILE A 144 4.83 4.50 7.59
N MET A 145 3.62 4.25 7.06
CA MET A 145 3.43 3.90 5.67
C MET A 145 3.92 5.00 4.72
N PHE A 146 4.40 4.61 3.54
CA PHE A 146 4.86 5.56 2.54
C PHE A 146 3.70 6.29 1.86
N ALA A 147 2.64 5.58 1.58
CA ALA A 147 1.43 6.13 0.97
C ALA A 147 0.20 5.30 1.37
N ASN A 148 -0.89 5.97 1.66
CA ASN A 148 -2.10 5.31 2.10
C ASN A 148 -2.85 4.64 0.93
N ASN A 149 -3.27 3.41 1.12
CA ASN A 149 -3.95 2.58 0.12
C ASN A 149 -5.41 2.98 -0.14
N GLU A 150 -6.05 3.71 0.77
CA GLU A 150 -7.44 4.15 0.65
C GLU A 150 -7.52 5.55 0.06
N ILE A 151 -6.98 6.54 0.76
CA ILE A 151 -7.08 7.95 0.39
C ILE A 151 -5.95 8.43 -0.54
N GLY A 152 -4.93 7.62 -0.74
CA GLY A 152 -3.83 7.89 -1.67
C GLY A 152 -2.78 8.88 -1.19
N THR A 153 -2.94 9.51 -0.03
CA THR A 153 -1.99 10.48 0.53
C THR A 153 -0.59 9.87 0.63
N VAL A 154 0.41 10.62 0.21
CA VAL A 154 1.84 10.27 0.27
C VAL A 154 2.46 11.01 1.45
N GLU A 155 3.04 10.26 2.39
CA GLU A 155 3.66 10.79 3.58
C GLU A 155 5.01 11.48 3.29
N PRO A 156 5.43 12.45 4.11
CA PRO A 156 6.73 13.11 3.97
C PRO A 156 7.88 12.21 4.49
N VAL A 157 8.03 11.01 3.92
CA VAL A 157 8.89 9.92 4.40
C VAL A 157 10.33 10.35 4.63
N ALA A 158 10.91 11.18 3.76
CA ALA A 158 12.28 11.68 3.92
C ALA A 158 12.43 12.55 5.18
N ALA A 159 11.44 13.39 5.49
CA ALA A 159 11.45 14.23 6.69
C ALA A 159 11.24 13.36 7.96
N LEU A 160 10.32 12.41 7.91
CA LEU A 160 10.07 11.47 9.02
C LEU A 160 11.30 10.59 9.29
N GLY A 161 11.93 10.05 8.24
CA GLY A 161 13.18 9.28 8.36
C GLY A 161 14.33 10.11 8.92
N ALA A 162 14.42 11.40 8.56
CA ALA A 162 15.41 12.30 9.13
C ALA A 162 15.18 12.55 10.64
N VAL A 163 13.92 12.65 11.08
CA VAL A 163 13.58 12.72 12.52
C VAL A 163 14.04 11.46 13.23
N ALA A 164 13.62 10.28 12.78
CA ALA A 164 13.98 9.01 13.40
C ALA A 164 15.52 8.85 13.50
N LYS A 165 16.25 9.18 12.42
CA LYS A 165 17.70 9.12 12.38
C LYS A 165 18.39 10.04 13.41
N ARG A 166 17.90 11.29 13.57
CA ARG A 166 18.45 12.22 14.58
C ARG A 166 18.39 11.65 16.01
N HIS A 167 17.33 10.89 16.29
CA HIS A 167 17.10 10.27 17.60
C HIS A 167 17.70 8.85 17.72
N GLY A 168 18.32 8.31 16.65
CA GLY A 168 18.90 6.96 16.66
C GLY A 168 17.83 5.85 16.78
N VAL A 169 16.63 6.12 16.32
CA VAL A 169 15.49 5.22 16.28
C VAL A 169 15.39 4.60 14.88
N LEU A 170 15.07 3.31 14.78
CA LEU A 170 14.89 2.63 13.49
C LEU A 170 13.64 3.13 12.78
N PHE A 171 13.72 3.28 11.46
CA PHE A 171 12.62 3.71 10.62
C PHE A 171 12.22 2.63 9.61
N HIS A 172 10.99 2.13 9.75
CA HIS A 172 10.32 1.24 8.82
C HIS A 172 9.22 1.99 8.05
N THR A 173 9.06 1.65 6.78
CA THR A 173 7.93 2.14 5.98
C THR A 173 7.25 0.99 5.21
N ASP A 174 5.93 0.87 5.34
CA ASP A 174 5.13 0.10 4.41
C ASP A 174 5.03 0.86 3.08
N ALA A 175 5.82 0.43 2.09
CA ALA A 175 5.86 1.01 0.75
C ALA A 175 5.07 0.17 -0.28
N VAL A 176 4.17 -0.70 0.16
CA VAL A 176 3.40 -1.60 -0.71
C VAL A 176 2.64 -0.83 -1.80
N GLN A 177 2.11 0.34 -1.49
CA GLN A 177 1.42 1.19 -2.46
C GLN A 177 2.35 2.14 -3.23
N ALA A 178 3.53 2.43 -2.69
CA ALA A 178 4.46 3.41 -3.25
C ALA A 178 5.52 2.80 -4.17
N PHE A 179 6.03 1.60 -3.82
CA PHE A 179 7.08 0.94 -4.59
C PHE A 179 6.66 0.71 -6.03
N GLY A 180 7.49 1.14 -6.97
CA GLY A 180 7.20 1.08 -8.40
C GLY A 180 6.10 2.07 -8.89
N GLN A 181 5.56 2.94 -8.02
CA GLN A 181 4.66 4.03 -8.38
C GLN A 181 5.30 5.41 -8.15
N LEU A 182 6.22 5.49 -7.20
CA LEU A 182 6.97 6.69 -6.83
C LEU A 182 8.48 6.36 -6.80
N PRO A 183 9.35 7.35 -7.02
CA PRO A 183 10.78 7.16 -6.82
C PRO A 183 11.09 6.98 -5.33
N ILE A 184 11.89 5.97 -5.00
CA ILE A 184 12.32 5.67 -3.63
C ILE A 184 13.84 5.48 -3.62
N ASN A 185 14.52 6.21 -2.72
CA ASN A 185 15.93 5.99 -2.40
C ASN A 185 16.06 5.83 -0.88
N VAL A 186 16.38 4.62 -0.44
CA VAL A 186 16.39 4.28 0.99
C VAL A 186 17.47 5.01 1.78
N ASP A 187 18.58 5.41 1.15
CA ASP A 187 19.65 6.15 1.82
C ASP A 187 19.30 7.62 1.98
N GLU A 188 18.80 8.27 0.93
CA GLU A 188 18.39 9.67 0.97
C GLU A 188 17.20 9.90 1.91
N MET A 189 16.29 8.92 1.98
CA MET A 189 15.09 8.96 2.82
C MET A 189 15.32 8.42 4.24
N ASN A 190 16.54 7.96 4.56
CA ASN A 190 16.92 7.39 5.87
C ASN A 190 16.01 6.22 6.30
N ILE A 191 15.62 5.36 5.36
CA ILE A 191 14.80 4.18 5.60
C ILE A 191 15.70 3.02 6.04
N ASP A 192 15.42 2.40 7.17
CA ASP A 192 16.12 1.23 7.68
C ASP A 192 15.48 -0.09 7.24
N MET A 193 14.17 -0.10 7.10
CA MET A 193 13.39 -1.24 6.60
C MET A 193 12.26 -0.75 5.69
N LEU A 194 11.97 -1.53 4.63
CA LEU A 194 10.90 -1.21 3.68
C LEU A 194 10.19 -2.48 3.23
N SER A 195 8.86 -2.48 3.34
CA SER A 195 7.99 -3.56 2.88
C SER A 195 7.42 -3.28 1.50
N ALA A 196 7.39 -4.30 0.61
CA ALA A 196 6.79 -4.21 -0.70
C ALA A 196 6.13 -5.52 -1.14
N SER A 197 5.22 -5.44 -2.13
CA SER A 197 4.46 -6.59 -2.63
C SER A 197 4.35 -6.56 -4.17
N GLY A 198 4.57 -7.73 -4.80
CA GLY A 198 4.60 -7.85 -6.25
C GLY A 198 3.26 -7.54 -6.92
N HIS A 199 2.15 -7.95 -6.30
CA HIS A 199 0.82 -7.79 -6.90
C HIS A 199 0.31 -6.35 -6.99
N LYS A 200 1.02 -5.38 -6.45
CA LYS A 200 0.70 -3.95 -6.58
C LYS A 200 1.41 -3.27 -7.76
N ILE A 201 2.35 -3.98 -8.38
CA ILE A 201 3.15 -3.47 -9.52
C ILE A 201 3.05 -4.36 -10.76
N ASN A 202 1.91 -4.97 -11.01
CA ASN A 202 1.66 -5.92 -12.08
C ASN A 202 2.51 -7.20 -12.02
N GLY A 203 2.98 -7.55 -10.81
CA GLY A 203 3.67 -8.80 -10.49
C GLY A 203 2.71 -9.87 -9.97
N PRO A 204 3.22 -11.08 -9.70
CA PRO A 204 2.42 -12.17 -9.17
C PRO A 204 2.02 -11.92 -7.71
N LYS A 205 0.89 -12.50 -7.30
CA LYS A 205 0.49 -12.63 -5.90
C LYS A 205 1.39 -13.64 -5.19
N GLY A 206 1.47 -13.58 -3.87
CA GLY A 206 2.23 -14.54 -3.07
C GLY A 206 3.75 -14.34 -3.11
N ILE A 207 4.20 -13.15 -3.49
CA ILE A 207 5.60 -12.73 -3.45
C ILE A 207 5.70 -11.24 -3.10
N GLY A 208 6.67 -10.91 -2.26
CA GLY A 208 7.07 -9.57 -1.90
C GLY A 208 8.51 -9.57 -1.42
N PHE A 209 8.93 -8.50 -0.81
CA PHE A 209 10.24 -8.42 -0.17
C PHE A 209 10.23 -7.47 1.01
N LEU A 210 11.17 -7.71 1.93
CA LEU A 210 11.57 -6.78 2.95
C LEU A 210 13.00 -6.31 2.65
N TYR A 211 13.19 -5.00 2.52
CA TYR A 211 14.51 -4.39 2.59
C TYR A 211 14.89 -4.24 4.07
N ILE A 212 16.09 -4.64 4.42
CA ILE A 212 16.67 -4.49 5.76
C ILE A 212 18.06 -3.93 5.59
N ARG A 213 18.31 -2.71 6.07
CA ARG A 213 19.60 -2.03 5.98
C ARG A 213 20.73 -2.89 6.60
N SER A 214 21.87 -2.95 5.92
CA SER A 214 23.07 -3.65 6.42
C SER A 214 23.43 -3.21 7.83
N GLY A 215 23.75 -4.18 8.68
CA GLY A 215 24.15 -3.94 10.08
C GLY A 215 23.00 -4.12 11.10
N LEU A 216 21.76 -4.13 10.69
CA LEU A 216 20.64 -4.43 11.59
C LEU A 216 20.60 -5.92 11.96
N LYS A 217 20.55 -6.18 13.26
CA LYS A 217 20.53 -7.54 13.83
C LYS A 217 19.09 -7.96 14.09
N LEU A 218 18.34 -8.25 13.03
CA LEU A 218 17.00 -8.80 13.16
C LEU A 218 17.03 -10.33 13.21
N GLN A 219 16.15 -10.89 14.00
CA GLN A 219 15.98 -12.34 14.16
C GLN A 219 15.30 -12.95 12.92
N SER A 220 15.44 -14.28 12.80
CA SER A 220 14.70 -15.05 11.80
C SER A 220 13.21 -14.97 12.08
N PHE A 221 12.41 -14.59 11.08
CA PHE A 221 10.95 -14.55 11.21
C PHE A 221 10.32 -15.92 10.98
N VAL A 222 10.85 -16.69 10.02
CA VAL A 222 10.41 -18.06 9.74
C VAL A 222 11.58 -18.99 10.01
N HIS A 223 11.44 -19.86 11.02
CA HIS A 223 12.49 -20.79 11.43
C HIS A 223 12.51 -22.04 10.55
N GLY A 224 13.72 -22.57 10.25
CA GLY A 224 13.92 -23.76 9.42
C GLY A 224 15.31 -23.80 8.78
N GLY A 225 15.36 -24.03 7.47
CA GLY A 225 16.63 -24.09 6.71
C GLY A 225 17.31 -22.72 6.57
N ALA A 226 18.51 -22.76 5.97
CA ALA A 226 19.42 -21.60 5.89
C ALA A 226 19.09 -20.60 4.76
N GLN A 227 17.89 -20.68 4.15
CA GLN A 227 17.51 -19.77 3.08
C GLN A 227 17.50 -18.31 3.58
N GLU A 228 17.58 -17.38 2.64
CA GLU A 228 17.64 -15.94 2.95
C GLU A 228 18.66 -15.62 4.06
N ARG A 229 19.81 -16.30 4.03
CA ARG A 229 20.91 -16.11 5.00
C ARG A 229 20.49 -16.35 6.46
N ASN A 230 19.76 -17.45 6.70
CA ASN A 230 19.20 -17.85 8.00
C ASN A 230 18.18 -16.86 8.59
N ARG A 231 17.57 -15.99 7.76
CA ARG A 231 16.58 -15.02 8.25
C ARG A 231 15.15 -15.34 7.87
N ARG A 232 14.96 -16.11 6.77
CA ARG A 232 13.62 -16.56 6.36
C ARG A 232 13.74 -17.93 5.70
N ALA A 233 13.38 -18.96 6.41
CA ALA A 233 13.49 -20.35 5.97
C ALA A 233 12.42 -20.72 4.93
N GLY A 234 12.58 -21.88 4.32
CA GLY A 234 11.70 -22.44 3.30
C GLY A 234 12.28 -22.30 1.90
N PRO A 235 11.94 -23.20 0.97
CA PRO A 235 12.39 -23.13 -0.42
C PRO A 235 12.00 -21.79 -1.05
N GLU A 236 12.93 -21.18 -1.78
CA GLU A 236 12.66 -19.93 -2.49
C GLU A 236 11.61 -20.17 -3.60
N ASN A 237 10.59 -19.31 -3.64
CA ASN A 237 9.58 -19.27 -4.70
C ASN A 237 10.19 -18.70 -6.00
N VAL A 238 11.04 -19.48 -6.68
CA VAL A 238 11.81 -19.02 -7.85
C VAL A 238 10.91 -18.44 -8.95
N PRO A 239 9.78 -19.08 -9.34
CA PRO A 239 8.88 -18.48 -10.32
C PRO A 239 8.35 -17.12 -9.87
N GLY A 240 7.90 -17.00 -8.61
CA GLY A 240 7.41 -15.74 -8.05
C GLY A 240 8.49 -14.66 -7.98
N ILE A 241 9.71 -15.03 -7.60
CA ILE A 241 10.87 -14.13 -7.53
C ILE A 241 11.23 -13.57 -8.91
N VAL A 242 11.24 -14.42 -9.95
CA VAL A 242 11.50 -14.00 -11.33
C VAL A 242 10.36 -13.12 -11.85
N GLY A 243 9.12 -13.47 -11.51
CA GLY A 243 7.97 -12.63 -11.82
C GLY A 243 8.05 -11.25 -11.15
N LEU A 244 8.47 -11.20 -9.89
CA LEU A 244 8.71 -9.93 -9.19
C LEU A 244 9.84 -9.12 -9.85
N GLU A 245 10.94 -9.76 -10.24
CA GLU A 245 12.02 -9.10 -11.00
C GLU A 245 11.52 -8.46 -12.30
N ALA A 246 10.74 -9.21 -13.08
CA ALA A 246 10.17 -8.72 -14.34
C ALA A 246 9.22 -7.54 -14.09
N ALA A 247 8.37 -7.62 -13.06
CA ALA A 247 7.47 -6.55 -12.66
C ALA A 247 8.23 -5.28 -12.23
N VAL A 248 9.31 -5.40 -11.46
CA VAL A 248 10.15 -4.26 -11.06
C VAL A 248 10.83 -3.63 -12.28
N LYS A 249 11.40 -4.43 -13.18
CA LYS A 249 12.00 -3.91 -14.43
C LYS A 249 10.98 -3.13 -15.25
N ARG A 250 9.77 -3.69 -15.40
CA ARG A 250 8.67 -3.02 -16.10
C ARG A 250 8.32 -1.70 -15.41
N ALA A 251 8.09 -1.74 -14.09
CA ALA A 251 7.68 -0.58 -13.31
C ALA A 251 8.68 0.58 -13.41
N VAL A 252 9.99 0.29 -13.34
CA VAL A 252 11.06 1.28 -13.47
C VAL A 252 11.14 1.82 -14.90
N ARG A 253 11.06 0.93 -15.91
CA ARG A 253 11.16 1.31 -17.33
C ARG A 253 10.10 2.32 -17.76
N ILE A 254 8.87 2.18 -17.26
CA ILE A 254 7.72 3.01 -17.66
C ILE A 254 7.32 4.03 -16.59
N LEU A 255 8.11 4.23 -15.53
CA LEU A 255 7.71 4.99 -14.35
C LEU A 255 7.22 6.41 -14.70
N ASP A 256 8.00 7.16 -15.45
CA ASP A 256 7.69 8.56 -15.79
C ASP A 256 6.46 8.66 -16.69
N GLU A 257 6.39 7.83 -17.74
CA GLU A 257 5.28 7.82 -18.68
C GLU A 257 3.96 7.43 -18.00
N LYS A 258 3.98 6.32 -17.25
CA LYS A 258 2.77 5.87 -16.55
C LYS A 258 2.32 6.84 -15.46
N THR A 259 3.28 7.50 -14.78
CA THR A 259 2.98 8.50 -13.76
C THR A 259 2.30 9.72 -14.39
N ALA A 260 2.86 10.28 -15.46
CA ALA A 260 2.27 11.40 -16.18
C ALA A 260 0.86 11.09 -16.68
N ARG A 261 0.66 9.90 -17.28
CA ARG A 261 -0.65 9.45 -17.75
C ARG A 261 -1.66 9.30 -16.61
N LYS A 262 -1.27 8.64 -15.52
CA LYS A 262 -2.16 8.45 -14.35
C LYS A 262 -2.51 9.77 -13.70
N LEU A 263 -1.57 10.70 -13.56
CA LEU A 263 -1.82 12.04 -13.03
C LEU A 263 -2.88 12.76 -13.87
N PHE A 264 -2.72 12.76 -15.18
CA PHE A 264 -3.70 13.37 -16.09
C PHE A 264 -5.10 12.76 -15.92
N LEU A 265 -5.22 11.44 -15.94
CA LEU A 265 -6.50 10.73 -15.80
C LEU A 265 -7.10 10.91 -14.40
N ARG A 266 -6.29 10.89 -13.35
CA ARG A 266 -6.70 11.13 -11.96
C ARG A 266 -7.30 12.53 -11.79
N ASP A 267 -6.58 13.54 -12.22
CA ASP A 267 -6.99 14.93 -12.06
C ASP A 267 -8.22 15.23 -12.93
N TYR A 268 -8.32 14.63 -14.12
CA TYR A 268 -9.51 14.63 -14.95
C TYR A 268 -10.71 14.03 -14.22
N LEU A 269 -10.58 12.83 -13.66
CA LEU A 269 -11.65 12.15 -12.95
C LEU A 269 -12.09 12.92 -11.70
N ILE A 270 -11.14 13.44 -10.90
CA ILE A 270 -11.43 14.24 -9.71
C ILE A 270 -12.27 15.47 -10.11
N ARG A 271 -11.82 16.24 -11.10
CA ARG A 271 -12.52 17.41 -11.57
C ARG A 271 -13.95 17.10 -12.04
N ARG A 272 -14.11 16.05 -12.86
CA ARG A 272 -15.42 15.64 -13.36
C ARG A 272 -16.38 15.28 -12.22
N ILE A 273 -15.93 14.53 -11.22
CA ILE A 273 -16.75 14.16 -10.07
C ILE A 273 -17.16 15.41 -9.27
N GLU A 274 -16.22 16.33 -9.00
CA GLU A 274 -16.50 17.55 -8.25
C GLU A 274 -17.48 18.49 -8.96
N GLU A 275 -17.38 18.61 -10.29
CA GLU A 275 -18.23 19.48 -11.09
C GLU A 275 -19.64 18.92 -11.32
N GLU A 276 -19.78 17.58 -11.39
CA GLU A 276 -21.03 16.97 -11.86
C GLU A 276 -21.83 16.26 -10.77
N ILE A 277 -21.23 15.94 -9.61
CA ILE A 277 -21.90 15.22 -8.53
C ILE A 277 -21.90 16.08 -7.27
N PRO A 278 -23.01 16.73 -6.92
CA PRO A 278 -23.08 17.56 -5.73
C PRO A 278 -22.95 16.73 -4.44
N TYR A 279 -22.65 17.40 -3.32
CA TYR A 279 -22.54 16.79 -1.98
C TYR A 279 -21.57 15.60 -1.95
N CYS A 280 -20.44 15.74 -2.63
CA CYS A 280 -19.30 14.84 -2.53
C CYS A 280 -18.07 15.60 -2.03
N SER A 281 -17.09 14.88 -1.51
CA SER A 281 -15.82 15.46 -1.05
C SER A 281 -14.66 14.50 -1.31
N LEU A 282 -13.56 15.04 -1.86
CA LEU A 282 -12.33 14.31 -2.05
C LEU A 282 -11.71 13.98 -0.68
N ASN A 283 -11.27 12.74 -0.50
CA ASN A 283 -10.54 12.27 0.68
C ASN A 283 -9.04 12.22 0.40
N GLY A 284 -8.24 12.65 1.38
CA GLY A 284 -6.78 12.70 1.30
C GLY A 284 -6.25 13.93 0.55
N HIS A 285 -4.92 14.09 0.58
CA HIS A 285 -4.24 15.25 0.04
C HIS A 285 -4.42 15.37 -1.48
N ARG A 286 -4.68 16.58 -1.97
CA ARG A 286 -5.01 16.77 -3.41
C ARG A 286 -3.83 16.51 -4.34
N THR A 287 -2.64 16.90 -3.96
CA THR A 287 -1.43 16.85 -4.80
C THR A 287 -0.39 15.85 -4.31
N SER A 288 -0.07 15.81 -2.99
CA SER A 288 0.78 14.78 -2.38
C SER A 288 0.02 13.46 -2.32
N ARG A 289 -0.22 12.86 -3.48
CA ARG A 289 -1.12 11.72 -3.70
C ARG A 289 -0.55 10.75 -4.71
N LEU A 290 -0.78 9.46 -4.50
CA LEU A 290 -0.49 8.42 -5.48
C LEU A 290 -1.07 8.76 -6.85
N PRO A 291 -0.31 8.57 -7.94
CA PRO A 291 -0.72 9.03 -9.28
C PRO A 291 -2.07 8.51 -9.77
N GLY A 292 -2.46 7.31 -9.35
CA GLY A 292 -3.70 6.68 -9.82
C GLY A 292 -4.83 6.62 -8.78
N ASN A 293 -4.68 7.22 -7.59
CA ASN A 293 -5.69 7.09 -6.54
C ASN A 293 -6.72 8.24 -6.55
N VAL A 294 -8.00 7.88 -6.54
CA VAL A 294 -9.14 8.78 -6.35
C VAL A 294 -10.03 8.18 -5.26
N ASN A 295 -10.34 8.95 -4.23
CA ASN A 295 -11.24 8.53 -3.15
C ASN A 295 -12.18 9.68 -2.81
N PHE A 296 -13.48 9.41 -2.88
CA PHE A 296 -14.54 10.37 -2.56
C PHE A 296 -15.51 9.82 -1.53
N SER A 297 -15.99 10.69 -0.66
CA SER A 297 -17.18 10.46 0.15
C SER A 297 -18.37 11.15 -0.51
N PHE A 298 -19.48 10.41 -0.69
CA PHE A 298 -20.76 10.90 -1.22
C PHE A 298 -21.78 10.88 -0.09
N ARG A 299 -22.37 12.04 0.21
CA ARG A 299 -23.36 12.14 1.28
C ARG A 299 -24.69 11.51 0.88
N PHE A 300 -25.39 10.99 1.89
CA PHE A 300 -26.74 10.43 1.83
C PHE A 300 -26.87 9.10 1.08
N ILE A 301 -25.79 8.37 0.90
CA ILE A 301 -25.78 7.06 0.24
C ILE A 301 -24.88 6.07 0.99
N GLU A 302 -25.07 4.79 0.69
CA GLU A 302 -24.22 3.69 1.15
C GLU A 302 -23.26 3.26 0.02
N GLY A 303 -21.96 3.27 0.28
CA GLY A 303 -20.91 2.93 -0.68
C GLY A 303 -21.04 1.51 -1.24
N GLU A 304 -21.43 0.54 -0.42
CA GLU A 304 -21.65 -0.84 -0.87
C GLU A 304 -22.73 -0.92 -1.97
N SER A 305 -23.83 -0.17 -1.82
CA SER A 305 -24.86 -0.08 -2.85
C SER A 305 -24.32 0.51 -4.15
N VAL A 306 -23.43 1.51 -4.06
CA VAL A 306 -22.75 2.08 -5.25
C VAL A 306 -21.88 1.02 -5.92
N LEU A 307 -21.10 0.24 -5.17
CA LEU A 307 -20.22 -0.80 -5.71
C LEU A 307 -21.01 -1.87 -6.46
N ILE A 308 -22.10 -2.37 -5.88
CA ILE A 308 -22.98 -3.36 -6.51
C ILE A 308 -23.53 -2.82 -7.83
N MET A 309 -24.01 -1.56 -7.84
CA MET A 309 -24.59 -0.97 -9.04
C MET A 309 -23.53 -0.66 -10.11
N LEU A 310 -22.30 -0.31 -9.72
CA LEU A 310 -21.18 -0.15 -10.65
C LEU A 310 -20.76 -1.49 -11.28
N ASP A 311 -20.69 -2.56 -10.48
CA ASP A 311 -20.38 -3.91 -10.98
C ASP A 311 -21.41 -4.38 -12.02
N MET A 312 -22.72 -4.13 -11.79
CA MET A 312 -23.78 -4.39 -12.79
C MET A 312 -23.59 -3.61 -14.12
N LYS A 313 -22.76 -2.57 -14.12
CA LYS A 313 -22.36 -1.80 -15.31
C LYS A 313 -20.99 -2.21 -15.86
N GLY A 314 -20.37 -3.25 -15.29
CA GLY A 314 -19.04 -3.73 -15.69
C GLY A 314 -17.90 -2.83 -15.20
N ILE A 315 -18.09 -2.08 -14.10
CA ILE A 315 -17.10 -1.20 -13.48
C ILE A 315 -16.72 -1.79 -12.13
N CYS A 316 -15.45 -2.18 -11.98
CA CYS A 316 -14.87 -2.69 -10.73
C CYS A 316 -14.26 -1.53 -9.94
N ALA A 317 -14.71 -1.34 -8.71
CA ALA A 317 -14.22 -0.31 -7.77
C ALA A 317 -14.24 -0.87 -6.34
N SER A 318 -13.81 -0.08 -5.36
CA SER A 318 -13.77 -0.47 -3.94
C SER A 318 -14.28 0.65 -3.03
N SER A 319 -14.59 0.32 -1.81
CA SER A 319 -14.81 1.30 -0.73
C SER A 319 -13.62 1.32 0.22
N GLY A 320 -13.53 2.32 1.10
CA GLY A 320 -12.49 2.40 2.12
C GLY A 320 -12.46 1.17 3.05
N SER A 321 -13.60 0.54 3.29
CA SER A 321 -13.75 -0.64 4.18
C SER A 321 -13.51 -2.00 3.50
N ALA A 322 -13.13 -2.05 2.22
CA ALA A 322 -13.03 -3.30 1.45
C ALA A 322 -11.95 -4.31 1.96
N CYS A 323 -11.04 -3.90 2.82
CA CYS A 323 -10.03 -4.80 3.40
C CYS A 323 -10.54 -5.65 4.57
N THR A 324 -11.72 -5.35 5.11
CA THR A 324 -12.41 -6.13 6.14
C THR A 324 -13.62 -6.82 5.53
N SER A 325 -13.39 -7.92 4.83
CA SER A 325 -14.46 -8.71 4.20
C SER A 325 -15.53 -9.08 5.24
N GLY A 326 -16.70 -8.44 5.16
CA GLY A 326 -17.85 -8.71 6.03
C GLY A 326 -17.98 -7.81 7.26
N SER A 327 -17.15 -6.79 7.47
CA SER A 327 -17.34 -5.80 8.53
C SER A 327 -18.21 -4.65 8.03
N VAL A 328 -19.24 -4.31 8.82
CA VAL A 328 -20.11 -3.14 8.62
C VAL A 328 -19.43 -1.85 9.14
N ASP A 329 -18.22 -1.98 9.71
CA ASP A 329 -17.54 -0.85 10.32
C ASP A 329 -17.00 0.14 9.28
N PRO A 330 -17.12 1.44 9.53
CA PRO A 330 -16.57 2.46 8.65
C PRO A 330 -15.03 2.40 8.61
N SER A 331 -14.43 2.85 7.51
CA SER A 331 -12.98 2.90 7.36
C SER A 331 -12.32 3.68 8.51
N HIS A 332 -11.38 3.04 9.20
CA HIS A 332 -10.58 3.69 10.25
C HIS A 332 -9.75 4.87 9.69
N VAL A 333 -9.32 4.78 8.42
CA VAL A 333 -8.60 5.86 7.72
C VAL A 333 -9.49 7.08 7.55
N LEU A 334 -10.73 6.89 7.08
CA LEU A 334 -11.66 8.00 6.87
C LEU A 334 -12.09 8.64 8.19
N LEU A 335 -12.26 7.86 9.25
CA LEU A 335 -12.51 8.38 10.58
C LEU A 335 -11.30 9.18 11.12
N ALA A 336 -10.07 8.68 10.90
CA ALA A 336 -8.85 9.34 11.33
C ALA A 336 -8.63 10.72 10.67
N ILE A 337 -9.04 10.89 9.40
CA ILE A 337 -9.00 12.20 8.73
C ILE A 337 -10.21 13.11 9.05
N GLY A 338 -11.03 12.72 10.03
CA GLY A 338 -12.16 13.53 10.53
C GLY A 338 -13.46 13.41 9.74
N ARG A 339 -13.63 12.38 8.90
CA ARG A 339 -14.94 12.08 8.31
C ARG A 339 -15.87 11.51 9.36
N ASN A 340 -17.13 11.91 9.33
CA ASN A 340 -18.15 11.28 10.18
C ASN A 340 -18.53 9.89 9.62
N GLN A 341 -19.31 9.13 10.38
CA GLN A 341 -19.71 7.77 9.98
C GLN A 341 -20.47 7.73 8.66
N GLU A 342 -21.42 8.68 8.44
CA GLU A 342 -22.18 8.77 7.18
C GLU A 342 -21.27 8.97 5.96
N GLU A 343 -20.32 9.91 6.08
CA GLU A 343 -19.34 10.21 5.02
C GLU A 343 -18.39 9.05 4.77
N ALA A 344 -17.99 8.34 5.83
CA ALA A 344 -17.12 7.18 5.72
C ALA A 344 -17.83 5.98 5.07
N HIS A 345 -19.09 5.73 5.41
CA HIS A 345 -19.91 4.70 4.76
C HIS A 345 -20.22 5.02 3.29
N GLY A 346 -20.42 6.30 2.94
CA GLY A 346 -20.65 6.74 1.58
C GLY A 346 -19.40 6.86 0.71
N SER A 347 -18.29 6.21 1.08
CA SER A 347 -17.03 6.34 0.37
C SER A 347 -16.89 5.40 -0.84
N LEU A 348 -16.18 5.88 -1.85
CA LEU A 348 -15.81 5.14 -3.06
C LEU A 348 -14.34 5.41 -3.40
N ARG A 349 -13.58 4.33 -3.59
CA ARG A 349 -12.20 4.38 -4.06
C ARG A 349 -12.12 3.88 -5.50
N LEU A 350 -11.56 4.70 -6.37
CA LEU A 350 -11.28 4.41 -7.77
C LEU A 350 -9.76 4.49 -7.98
N THR A 351 -9.12 3.40 -8.35
CA THR A 351 -7.67 3.37 -8.54
C THR A 351 -7.29 2.94 -9.96
N LEU A 352 -6.69 3.89 -10.67
CA LEU A 352 -6.38 3.84 -12.09
C LEU A 352 -5.11 3.05 -12.38
N SER A 353 -5.08 2.42 -13.55
CA SER A 353 -3.86 1.95 -14.20
C SER A 353 -3.47 2.86 -15.37
N GLU A 354 -2.31 2.62 -15.95
CA GLU A 354 -1.89 3.26 -17.19
C GLU A 354 -2.68 2.81 -18.42
N GLU A 355 -3.42 1.70 -18.31
CA GLU A 355 -4.23 1.12 -19.38
C GLU A 355 -5.60 1.79 -19.51
N ASN A 356 -6.07 2.50 -18.47
CA ASN A 356 -7.36 3.20 -18.52
C ASN A 356 -7.36 4.33 -19.56
N THR A 357 -8.55 4.61 -20.11
CA THR A 357 -8.74 5.68 -21.10
C THR A 357 -9.69 6.75 -20.59
N GLN A 358 -9.64 7.93 -21.21
CA GLN A 358 -10.53 9.04 -20.85
C GLN A 358 -11.99 8.67 -21.14
N GLU A 359 -12.27 7.95 -22.23
CA GLU A 359 -13.61 7.48 -22.62
C GLU A 359 -14.18 6.50 -21.58
N GLU A 360 -13.34 5.64 -20.99
CA GLU A 360 -13.75 4.79 -19.87
C GLU A 360 -14.14 5.63 -18.66
N LEU A 361 -13.37 6.68 -18.34
CA LEU A 361 -13.68 7.57 -17.21
C LEU A 361 -14.94 8.40 -17.45
N ASP A 362 -15.18 8.84 -18.69
CA ASP A 362 -16.44 9.52 -19.07
C ASP A 362 -17.64 8.62 -18.80
N PHE A 363 -17.56 7.36 -19.22
CA PHE A 363 -18.58 6.36 -18.94
C PHE A 363 -18.77 6.14 -17.42
N VAL A 364 -17.67 6.02 -16.67
CA VAL A 364 -17.70 5.82 -15.21
C VAL A 364 -18.40 7.01 -14.52
N VAL A 365 -18.05 8.24 -14.85
CA VAL A 365 -18.66 9.43 -14.25
C VAL A 365 -20.17 9.49 -14.55
N GLU A 366 -20.56 9.22 -15.80
CA GLU A 366 -21.99 9.22 -16.18
C GLU A 366 -22.78 8.14 -15.42
N GLN A 367 -22.23 6.91 -15.29
CA GLN A 367 -22.89 5.86 -14.49
C GLN A 367 -22.92 6.22 -13.00
N LEU A 368 -21.82 6.73 -12.44
CA LEU A 368 -21.74 7.13 -11.04
C LEU A 368 -22.77 8.22 -10.70
N LYS A 369 -22.91 9.22 -11.54
CA LYS A 369 -23.89 10.30 -11.40
C LYS A 369 -25.32 9.78 -11.34
N GLN A 370 -25.68 8.86 -12.25
CA GLN A 370 -27.01 8.25 -12.27
C GLN A 370 -27.25 7.37 -11.03
N ILE A 371 -26.25 6.59 -10.61
CA ILE A 371 -26.33 5.71 -9.45
C ILE A 371 -26.50 6.54 -8.16
N VAL A 372 -25.64 7.54 -7.95
CA VAL A 372 -25.69 8.40 -6.76
C VAL A 372 -27.04 9.12 -6.67
N GLN A 373 -27.55 9.67 -7.79
CA GLN A 373 -28.85 10.31 -7.79
C GLN A 373 -29.98 9.33 -7.43
N LYS A 374 -29.99 8.14 -8.05
CA LYS A 374 -30.99 7.10 -7.74
C LYS A 374 -30.98 6.69 -6.26
N LEU A 375 -29.80 6.50 -5.68
CA LEU A 375 -29.68 6.14 -4.27
C LEU A 375 -30.13 7.28 -3.35
N ARG A 376 -29.84 8.53 -3.70
CA ARG A 376 -30.34 9.71 -2.97
C ARG A 376 -31.85 9.85 -3.03
N ASP A 377 -32.45 9.58 -4.17
CA ASP A 377 -33.93 9.64 -4.32
C ASP A 377 -34.64 8.60 -3.43
N MET A 378 -33.95 7.55 -3.02
CA MET A 378 -34.42 6.53 -2.08
C MET A 378 -34.04 6.81 -0.61
N SER A 379 -33.23 7.84 -0.36
CA SER A 379 -32.66 8.14 0.96
C SER A 379 -33.57 9.08 1.77
N GLN A 380 -34.01 8.61 2.92
CA GLN A 380 -34.76 9.46 3.88
C GLN A 380 -33.94 10.65 4.39
N LEU A 381 -32.62 10.45 4.53
CA LEU A 381 -31.71 11.52 4.95
C LEU A 381 -31.63 12.62 3.88
N TYR A 382 -31.59 12.25 2.61
CA TYR A 382 -31.57 13.21 1.51
C TYR A 382 -32.91 13.95 1.39
N GLU A 383 -34.02 13.26 1.54
CA GLU A 383 -35.36 13.89 1.56
C GLU A 383 -35.48 14.92 2.70
N ALA A 384 -35.05 14.55 3.93
CA ALA A 384 -35.08 15.47 5.06
C ALA A 384 -34.17 16.69 4.85
N PHE A 385 -33.01 16.48 4.24
CA PHE A 385 -32.06 17.55 3.92
C PHE A 385 -32.61 18.51 2.88
N THR A 386 -33.22 18.02 1.80
CA THR A 386 -33.79 18.85 0.73
C THR A 386 -35.02 19.63 1.21
N ARG A 387 -35.91 19.03 2.04
CA ARG A 387 -37.04 19.73 2.67
C ARG A 387 -36.57 20.90 3.55
N LYS A 388 -35.47 20.71 4.30
CA LYS A 388 -34.92 21.76 5.19
C LYS A 388 -34.26 22.90 4.42
N ASN A 389 -33.64 22.63 3.27
CA ASN A 389 -32.88 23.61 2.48
C ASN A 389 -33.63 24.12 1.26
N GLY A 390 -34.68 23.46 0.82
CA GLY A 390 -35.56 23.85 -0.32
C GLY A 390 -36.67 24.83 0.03
N GLY A 391 -36.76 25.26 1.28
CA GLY A 391 -37.71 26.26 1.76
C GLY A 391 -37.19 27.71 1.76
N LYS A 392 -36.15 27.98 0.95
CA LYS A 392 -35.66 29.37 0.71
C LYS A 392 -35.74 29.71 -0.77
#